data_e3b169ea5719f0a171be6f443edf8e2b
#
_entry.id   e3b169ea5719f0a171be6f443edf8e2b
#
_cell.length_a   1.000
_cell.length_b   1.000
_cell.length_c   1.000
_cell.angle_alpha   90.00
_cell.angle_beta   90.00
_cell.angle_gamma   90.00
#
_symmetry.space_group_name_H-M   'P 1'
#
loop_
_entity.id
_entity.type
_entity.pdbx_description
1 polymer ?
#
loop_
_entity_poly.entity_id
_entity_poly.type
_entity_poly.pdbx_seq_one_letter_code
_entity_poly.pdbx_strand_id
1 'polypeptide(L)'
;MPAIYRTKKSGLGSFLLFVCILLCAAVGAACAFLMMHQFVLSQAPYVRPVYEKVCRSLPCPGFVWADASAFKAKATLAPDETLGLAKPTAVVELTNTSECPQMLPVIELKYLDPAGSTLLQRVLEPADYGFPQKPAVLPAGESLTAQIKMEGTLSFAATAAQVKPVVDAGR
;
A
#
# COMPACT_ATOMS: atom_id res chain seq x y z
N MET A 1 9.34 29.39 70.15
CA MET A 1 10.14 28.93 69.02
C MET A 1 9.36 27.79 68.34
N PRO A 2 8.87 27.93 67.12
CA PRO A 2 8.12 26.82 66.44
C PRO A 2 9.10 25.77 65.95
N ALA A 3 8.86 24.52 66.29
CA ALA A 3 9.63 23.38 65.81
C ALA A 3 9.28 23.12 64.34
N ILE A 4 10.29 23.30 63.46
CA ILE A 4 10.18 22.99 62.04
C ILE A 4 10.21 21.47 61.88
N TYR A 5 9.06 20.89 61.64
CA TYR A 5 8.91 19.45 61.28
C TYR A 5 9.58 19.24 59.91
N ARG A 6 10.79 18.76 59.91
CA ARG A 6 11.46 18.25 58.69
C ARG A 6 10.92 16.89 58.38
N THR A 7 9.93 16.82 57.52
CA THR A 7 9.45 15.54 56.97
C THR A 7 10.55 14.91 56.12
N LYS A 8 11.11 13.81 56.60
CA LYS A 8 12.09 12.98 55.90
C LYS A 8 11.36 12.38 54.71
N LYS A 9 11.54 12.95 53.49
CA LYS A 9 11.01 12.37 52.26
C LYS A 9 11.59 10.96 52.08
N SER A 10 10.78 9.93 52.20
CA SER A 10 11.21 8.57 51.95
C SER A 10 11.57 8.44 50.46
N GLY A 11 12.82 8.13 50.15
CA GLY A 11 13.31 7.97 48.76
C GLY A 11 12.55 6.91 47.97
N LEU A 12 11.89 5.97 48.68
CA LEU A 12 11.06 4.95 48.12
C LEU A 12 9.80 5.51 47.41
N GLY A 13 9.14 6.51 48.03
CA GLY A 13 7.96 7.14 47.39
C GLY A 13 8.31 7.91 46.12
N SER A 14 9.46 8.58 46.10
CA SER A 14 9.94 9.29 44.90
C SER A 14 10.31 8.30 43.77
N PHE A 15 10.92 7.17 44.12
CA PHE A 15 11.27 6.12 43.15
C PHE A 15 10.01 5.47 42.56
N LEU A 16 9.02 5.13 43.38
CA LEU A 16 7.73 4.58 42.92
C LEU A 16 7.00 5.55 41.97
N LEU A 17 6.98 6.82 42.31
CA LEU A 17 6.35 7.86 41.47
C LEU A 17 7.05 7.97 40.12
N PHE A 18 8.40 7.93 40.10
CA PHE A 18 9.17 7.95 38.85
C PHE A 18 8.89 6.73 37.98
N VAL A 19 8.83 5.53 38.56
CA VAL A 19 8.49 4.30 37.84
C VAL A 19 7.06 4.37 37.26
N CYS A 20 6.09 4.87 38.02
CA CYS A 20 4.73 5.06 37.52
C CYS A 20 4.67 6.03 36.33
N ILE A 21 5.39 7.14 36.39
CA ILE A 21 5.45 8.10 35.28
C ILE A 21 6.04 7.45 34.03
N LEU A 22 7.12 6.67 34.16
CA LEU A 22 7.72 5.96 33.03
C LEU A 22 6.76 4.93 32.42
N LEU A 23 6.07 4.17 33.26
CA LEU A 23 5.06 3.20 32.78
C LEU A 23 3.90 3.89 32.05
N CYS A 24 3.38 4.98 32.61
CA CYS A 24 2.32 5.75 31.94
C CYS A 24 2.79 6.34 30.60
N ALA A 25 4.03 6.85 30.55
CA ALA A 25 4.61 7.36 29.31
C ALA A 25 4.78 6.23 28.26
N ALA A 26 5.25 5.06 28.66
CA ALA A 26 5.42 3.90 27.79
C ALA A 26 4.06 3.40 27.24
N VAL A 27 3.04 3.29 28.09
CA VAL A 27 1.68 2.92 27.69
C VAL A 27 1.08 3.98 26.76
N GLY A 28 1.25 5.27 27.07
CA GLY A 28 0.78 6.36 26.21
C GLY A 28 1.44 6.34 24.83
N ALA A 29 2.75 6.10 24.77
CA ALA A 29 3.48 5.97 23.51
C ALA A 29 3.02 4.74 22.70
N ALA A 30 2.78 3.62 23.36
CA ALA A 30 2.25 2.42 22.70
C ALA A 30 0.83 2.65 22.15
N CYS A 31 -0.06 3.29 22.91
CA CYS A 31 -1.40 3.65 22.43
C CYS A 31 -1.36 4.63 21.25
N ALA A 32 -0.51 5.66 21.32
CA ALA A 32 -0.32 6.61 20.23
C ALA A 32 0.22 5.91 18.97
N PHE A 33 1.18 5.00 19.12
CA PHE A 33 1.70 4.20 18.02
C PHE A 33 0.61 3.32 17.40
N LEU A 34 -0.21 2.64 18.19
CA LEU A 34 -1.31 1.82 17.69
C LEU A 34 -2.35 2.63 16.92
N MET A 35 -2.62 3.87 17.32
CA MET A 35 -3.52 4.76 16.60
C MET A 35 -2.92 5.32 15.31
N MET A 36 -1.62 5.60 15.31
CA MET A 36 -0.92 6.22 14.18
C MET A 36 -0.05 5.24 13.38
N HIS A 37 -0.13 3.93 13.66
CA HIS A 37 0.78 2.94 13.06
C HIS A 37 0.78 2.97 11.53
N GLN A 38 -0.37 3.19 10.89
CA GLN A 38 -0.48 3.28 9.43
C GLN A 38 0.33 4.46 8.88
N PHE A 39 0.18 5.63 9.52
CA PHE A 39 0.93 6.81 9.13
C PHE A 39 2.44 6.66 9.38
N VAL A 40 2.82 6.17 10.56
CA VAL A 40 4.24 5.99 10.91
C VAL A 40 4.92 4.97 9.99
N LEU A 41 4.27 3.84 9.72
CA LEU A 41 4.83 2.79 8.87
C LEU A 41 4.88 3.21 7.39
N SER A 42 3.94 4.02 6.92
CA SER A 42 3.98 4.54 5.55
C SER A 42 5.14 5.51 5.32
N GLN A 43 5.52 6.28 6.35
CA GLN A 43 6.66 7.22 6.28
C GLN A 43 8.02 6.54 6.52
N ALA A 44 8.05 5.37 7.11
CA ALA A 44 9.27 4.68 7.50
C ALA A 44 9.33 3.23 6.97
N PRO A 45 9.48 3.03 5.65
CA PRO A 45 9.47 1.69 5.04
C PRO A 45 10.58 0.77 5.58
N TYR A 46 11.67 1.33 6.10
CA TYR A 46 12.76 0.55 6.70
C TYR A 46 12.37 -0.16 8.01
N VAL A 47 11.28 0.26 8.66
CA VAL A 47 10.75 -0.39 9.88
C VAL A 47 9.93 -1.65 9.55
N ARG A 48 9.53 -1.81 8.29
CA ARG A 48 8.71 -2.92 7.81
C ARG A 48 9.20 -4.30 8.28
N PRO A 49 10.46 -4.71 8.07
CA PRO A 49 10.90 -6.05 8.45
C PRO A 49 10.85 -6.28 9.96
N VAL A 50 11.06 -5.22 10.75
CA VAL A 50 10.94 -5.30 12.21
C VAL A 50 9.49 -5.46 12.63
N TYR A 51 8.58 -4.66 12.04
CA TYR A 51 7.15 -4.74 12.32
C TYR A 51 6.59 -6.13 11.98
N GLU A 52 6.90 -6.67 10.81
CA GLU A 52 6.45 -7.99 10.38
C GLU A 52 6.97 -9.09 11.31
N LYS A 53 8.24 -9.01 11.74
CA LYS A 53 8.83 -9.96 12.68
C LYS A 53 8.13 -9.94 14.04
N VAL A 54 7.83 -8.76 14.56
CA VAL A 54 7.12 -8.58 15.84
C VAL A 54 5.68 -9.07 15.74
N CYS A 55 5.00 -8.76 14.62
CA CYS A 55 3.60 -9.11 14.41
C CYS A 55 3.35 -10.60 14.10
N ARG A 56 4.39 -11.37 13.80
CA ARG A 56 4.31 -12.84 13.76
C ARG A 56 4.10 -13.44 15.16
N SER A 57 4.55 -12.75 16.20
CA SER A 57 4.52 -13.24 17.57
C SER A 57 3.46 -12.56 18.44
N LEU A 58 2.99 -11.39 18.02
CA LEU A 58 2.02 -10.56 18.75
C LEU A 58 0.84 -10.23 17.85
N PRO A 59 -0.39 -10.13 18.40
CA PRO A 59 -1.55 -9.68 17.65
C PRO A 59 -1.42 -8.17 17.34
N CYS A 60 -0.76 -7.83 16.24
CA CYS A 60 -0.69 -6.45 15.77
C CYS A 60 -1.94 -6.09 14.96
N PRO A 61 -2.34 -4.81 14.93
CA PRO A 61 -3.36 -4.35 14.00
C PRO A 61 -2.89 -4.59 12.56
N GLY A 62 -3.78 -5.08 11.71
CA GLY A 62 -3.48 -5.35 10.31
C GLY A 62 -3.01 -4.06 9.61
N PHE A 63 -1.85 -4.13 8.98
CA PHE A 63 -1.32 -3.05 8.16
C PHE A 63 -1.26 -3.51 6.71
N VAL A 64 -1.80 -2.69 5.81
CA VAL A 64 -1.74 -2.94 4.38
C VAL A 64 -0.73 -1.98 3.76
N TRP A 65 0.31 -2.54 3.18
CA TRP A 65 1.39 -1.78 2.56
C TRP A 65 0.95 -1.20 1.21
N ALA A 66 1.46 -0.02 0.89
CA ALA A 66 1.24 0.65 -0.39
C ALA A 66 2.60 0.81 -1.11
N ASP A 67 3.14 -0.30 -1.61
CA ASP A 67 4.42 -0.32 -2.29
C ASP A 67 4.24 -0.79 -3.74
N ALA A 68 4.26 0.15 -4.68
CA ALA A 68 4.11 -0.15 -6.10
C ALA A 68 5.26 -1.02 -6.65
N SER A 69 6.45 -0.97 -6.04
CA SER A 69 7.60 -1.78 -6.45
C SER A 69 7.45 -3.26 -6.11
N ALA A 70 6.51 -3.59 -5.20
CA ALA A 70 6.18 -4.95 -4.82
C ALA A 70 5.35 -5.69 -5.89
N PHE A 71 4.93 -5.01 -6.95
CA PHE A 71 4.13 -5.61 -8.01
C PHE A 71 4.93 -5.86 -9.27
N LYS A 72 4.80 -7.09 -9.81
CA LYS A 72 5.09 -7.35 -11.21
C LYS A 72 3.84 -7.08 -12.02
N ALA A 73 3.98 -6.29 -13.09
CA ALA A 73 2.90 -5.97 -13.98
C ALA A 73 3.24 -6.41 -15.41
N LYS A 74 2.27 -7.04 -16.07
CA LYS A 74 2.37 -7.44 -17.48
C LYS A 74 1.09 -7.01 -18.19
N ALA A 75 1.22 -6.44 -19.37
CA ALA A 75 0.09 -6.14 -20.23
C ALA A 75 0.21 -6.88 -21.56
N THR A 76 -0.90 -7.39 -22.03
CA THR A 76 -1.03 -8.00 -23.35
C THR A 76 -2.28 -7.46 -24.03
N LEU A 77 -2.26 -7.34 -25.35
CA LEU A 77 -3.46 -7.03 -26.12
C LEU A 77 -4.13 -8.32 -26.55
N ALA A 78 -5.41 -8.45 -26.24
CA ALA A 78 -6.25 -9.54 -26.73
C ALA A 78 -7.25 -8.97 -27.75
N PRO A 79 -7.51 -9.67 -28.85
CA PRO A 79 -8.59 -9.31 -29.76
C PRO A 79 -9.92 -9.48 -29.02
N ASP A 80 -10.79 -8.49 -29.10
CA ASP A 80 -12.15 -8.59 -28.59
C ASP A 80 -13.04 -9.22 -29.69
N GLU A 81 -13.28 -10.53 -29.58
CA GLU A 81 -14.04 -11.29 -30.54
C GLU A 81 -15.56 -10.99 -30.51
N THR A 82 -16.05 -10.26 -29.52
CA THR A 82 -17.49 -10.13 -29.26
C THR A 82 -18.23 -9.13 -30.16
N LEU A 83 -17.52 -8.27 -30.91
CA LEU A 83 -18.16 -7.18 -31.65
C LEU A 83 -17.86 -7.13 -33.16
N GLY A 84 -17.20 -8.11 -33.75
CA GLY A 84 -16.91 -8.14 -35.20
C GLY A 84 -15.99 -7.03 -35.71
N LEU A 85 -15.72 -6.04 -34.92
CA LEU A 85 -14.75 -4.96 -35.11
C LEU A 85 -13.84 -5.03 -33.89
N ALA A 86 -12.73 -5.75 -34.01
CA ALA A 86 -11.82 -6.07 -32.93
C ALA A 86 -11.20 -4.81 -32.32
N LYS A 87 -11.84 -4.24 -31.31
CA LYS A 87 -11.18 -3.26 -30.45
C LYS A 87 -10.25 -4.04 -29.50
N PRO A 88 -8.95 -3.80 -29.55
CA PRO A 88 -8.05 -4.53 -28.67
C PRO A 88 -8.36 -4.20 -27.22
N THR A 89 -8.54 -5.24 -26.41
CA THR A 89 -8.66 -5.14 -24.96
C THR A 89 -7.29 -5.38 -24.36
N ALA A 90 -6.84 -4.47 -23.51
CA ALA A 90 -5.63 -4.70 -22.74
C ALA A 90 -5.94 -5.63 -21.56
N VAL A 91 -5.27 -6.77 -21.53
CA VAL A 91 -5.28 -7.67 -20.39
C VAL A 91 -4.07 -7.36 -19.53
N VAL A 92 -4.33 -6.86 -18.34
CA VAL A 92 -3.30 -6.48 -17.37
C VAL A 92 -3.27 -7.54 -16.27
N GLU A 93 -2.12 -8.14 -16.08
CA GLU A 93 -1.84 -9.05 -14.98
C GLU A 93 -0.93 -8.36 -13.97
N LEU A 94 -1.40 -8.31 -12.72
CA LEU A 94 -0.65 -7.76 -11.59
C LEU A 94 -0.38 -8.88 -10.59
N THR A 95 0.86 -9.08 -10.22
CA THR A 95 1.28 -10.07 -9.22
C THR A 95 1.93 -9.37 -8.05
N ASN A 96 1.41 -9.58 -6.84
CA ASN A 96 2.08 -9.16 -5.61
C ASN A 96 3.27 -10.10 -5.32
N THR A 97 4.48 -9.59 -5.50
CA THR A 97 5.72 -10.38 -5.28
C THR A 97 6.26 -10.29 -3.86
N SER A 98 5.59 -9.53 -3.00
CA SER A 98 5.98 -9.40 -1.60
C SER A 98 5.39 -10.51 -0.71
N GLU A 99 5.93 -10.66 0.48
CA GLU A 99 5.46 -11.62 1.49
C GLU A 99 4.26 -11.12 2.30
N CYS A 100 3.71 -9.96 1.97
CA CYS A 100 2.62 -9.36 2.74
C CYS A 100 1.55 -8.77 1.82
N PRO A 101 0.32 -8.59 2.33
CA PRO A 101 -0.75 -7.94 1.59
C PRO A 101 -0.37 -6.51 1.19
N GLN A 102 -0.65 -6.15 -0.06
CA GLN A 102 -0.36 -4.83 -0.62
C GLN A 102 -1.64 -4.17 -1.11
N MET A 103 -1.74 -2.86 -0.93
CA MET A 103 -2.77 -2.07 -1.63
C MET A 103 -2.51 -2.12 -3.12
N LEU A 104 -3.57 -2.30 -3.89
CA LEU A 104 -3.49 -2.25 -5.34
C LEU A 104 -2.96 -0.88 -5.79
N PRO A 105 -1.94 -0.84 -6.65
CA PRO A 105 -1.31 0.39 -7.08
C PRO A 105 -2.15 1.11 -8.13
N VAL A 106 -1.94 2.39 -8.28
CA VAL A 106 -2.29 3.10 -9.51
C VAL A 106 -1.41 2.55 -10.62
N ILE A 107 -1.98 2.28 -11.80
CA ILE A 107 -1.25 1.75 -12.94
C ILE A 107 -1.22 2.75 -14.09
N GLU A 108 -0.07 2.91 -14.68
CA GLU A 108 0.10 3.63 -15.94
C GLU A 108 0.08 2.60 -17.09
N LEU A 109 -0.92 2.70 -17.96
CA LEU A 109 -1.10 1.83 -19.11
C LEU A 109 -0.80 2.62 -20.38
N LYS A 110 0.15 2.12 -21.19
CA LYS A 110 0.54 2.68 -22.48
C LYS A 110 0.18 1.72 -23.60
N TYR A 111 -0.43 2.24 -24.63
CA TYR A 111 -0.69 1.51 -25.88
C TYR A 111 0.35 1.96 -26.91
N LEU A 112 0.97 1.01 -27.56
CA LEU A 112 2.06 1.22 -28.49
C LEU A 112 1.68 0.86 -29.91
N ASP A 113 2.20 1.58 -30.88
CA ASP A 113 2.14 1.25 -32.29
C ASP A 113 3.21 0.18 -32.69
N PRO A 114 3.22 -0.32 -33.93
CA PRO A 114 4.23 -1.26 -34.40
C PRO A 114 5.67 -0.72 -34.35
N ALA A 115 5.84 0.60 -34.32
CA ALA A 115 7.16 1.25 -34.20
C ALA A 115 7.59 1.41 -32.74
N GLY A 116 6.74 1.06 -31.77
CA GLY A 116 7.00 1.21 -30.34
C GLY A 116 6.69 2.61 -29.79
N SER A 117 6.07 3.48 -30.59
CA SER A 117 5.68 4.82 -30.13
C SER A 117 4.38 4.75 -29.31
N THR A 118 4.26 5.60 -28.31
CA THR A 118 3.06 5.65 -27.46
C THR A 118 1.91 6.33 -28.19
N LEU A 119 0.85 5.59 -28.47
CA LEU A 119 -0.38 6.09 -29.05
C LEU A 119 -1.30 6.71 -28.00
N LEU A 120 -1.43 6.06 -26.87
CA LEU A 120 -2.29 6.47 -25.77
C LEU A 120 -1.65 6.06 -24.45
N GLN A 121 -1.74 6.94 -23.48
CA GLN A 121 -1.33 6.70 -22.09
C GLN A 121 -2.50 7.01 -21.15
N ARG A 122 -2.79 6.08 -20.26
CA ARG A 122 -3.85 6.25 -19.25
C ARG A 122 -3.30 5.91 -17.88
N VAL A 123 -3.72 6.68 -16.90
CA VAL A 123 -3.49 6.39 -15.48
C VAL A 123 -4.81 5.87 -14.92
N LEU A 124 -4.77 4.70 -14.32
CA LEU A 124 -5.94 3.95 -13.85
C LEU A 124 -5.83 3.69 -12.37
N GLU A 125 -6.85 4.09 -11.62
CA GLU A 125 -7.00 3.73 -10.21
C GLU A 125 -7.55 2.30 -10.09
N PRO A 126 -7.46 1.66 -8.91
CA PRO A 126 -8.01 0.32 -8.69
C PRO A 126 -9.48 0.17 -9.08
N ALA A 127 -10.28 1.21 -8.92
CA ALA A 127 -11.69 1.23 -9.33
C ALA A 127 -11.85 1.09 -10.85
N ASP A 128 -10.94 1.66 -11.65
CA ASP A 128 -11.02 1.68 -13.12
C ASP A 128 -10.71 0.31 -13.73
N TYR A 129 -9.98 -0.54 -13.01
CA TYR A 129 -9.67 -1.90 -13.46
C TYR A 129 -10.39 -3.01 -12.67
N GLY A 130 -11.51 -2.64 -11.99
CA GLY A 130 -12.49 -3.61 -11.47
C GLY A 130 -12.47 -3.78 -9.95
N PHE A 131 -11.76 -2.94 -9.19
CA PHE A 131 -11.66 -3.02 -7.73
C PHE A 131 -12.15 -1.74 -7.03
N PRO A 132 -13.46 -1.48 -6.99
CA PRO A 132 -14.01 -0.25 -6.41
C PRO A 132 -13.92 -0.21 -4.88
N GLN A 133 -13.58 -1.31 -4.23
CA GLN A 133 -13.46 -1.40 -2.78
C GLN A 133 -12.26 -0.59 -2.27
N LYS A 134 -12.42 0.11 -1.15
CA LYS A 134 -11.34 0.85 -0.48
C LYS A 134 -11.17 0.34 0.96
N PRO A 135 -9.97 -0.13 1.34
CA PRO A 135 -8.80 -0.35 0.47
C PRO A 135 -8.95 -1.59 -0.42
N ALA A 136 -8.54 -1.48 -1.68
CA ALA A 136 -8.38 -2.63 -2.56
C ALA A 136 -7.03 -3.29 -2.26
N VAL A 137 -7.03 -4.55 -1.84
CA VAL A 137 -5.84 -5.24 -1.34
C VAL A 137 -5.63 -6.53 -2.10
N LEU A 138 -4.38 -6.80 -2.48
CA LEU A 138 -3.97 -8.08 -3.06
C LEU A 138 -3.09 -8.82 -2.04
N PRO A 139 -3.49 -10.05 -1.64
CA PRO A 139 -2.70 -10.89 -0.74
C PRO A 139 -1.29 -11.18 -1.25
N ALA A 140 -0.41 -11.64 -0.34
CA ALA A 140 0.96 -12.00 -0.67
C ALA A 140 1.01 -13.13 -1.70
N GLY A 141 1.82 -12.97 -2.75
CA GLY A 141 2.02 -13.97 -3.80
C GLY A 141 0.84 -14.17 -4.76
N GLU A 142 -0.28 -13.46 -4.55
CA GLU A 142 -1.44 -13.58 -5.44
C GLU A 142 -1.29 -12.73 -6.70
N SER A 143 -2.00 -13.17 -7.75
CA SER A 143 -2.12 -12.46 -9.02
C SER A 143 -3.56 -12.12 -9.31
N LEU A 144 -3.78 -10.96 -9.91
CA LEU A 144 -5.06 -10.56 -10.46
C LEU A 144 -4.93 -10.27 -11.95
N THR A 145 -6.03 -10.49 -12.68
CA THR A 145 -6.13 -10.15 -14.09
C THR A 145 -7.27 -9.17 -14.29
N ALA A 146 -6.96 -8.03 -14.91
CA ALA A 146 -7.94 -7.01 -15.25
C ALA A 146 -8.02 -6.83 -16.76
N GLN A 147 -9.24 -6.69 -17.29
CA GLN A 147 -9.49 -6.41 -18.70
C GLN A 147 -9.88 -4.94 -18.86
N ILE A 148 -9.07 -4.19 -19.58
CA ILE A 148 -9.25 -2.76 -19.78
C ILE A 148 -9.59 -2.51 -21.24
N LYS A 149 -10.84 -2.14 -21.48
CA LYS A 149 -11.32 -1.81 -22.83
C LYS A 149 -10.75 -0.47 -23.29
N MET A 150 -10.23 -0.45 -24.50
CA MET A 150 -9.77 0.77 -25.13
C MET A 150 -10.96 1.49 -25.76
N GLU A 151 -11.19 2.71 -25.34
CA GLU A 151 -12.19 3.60 -25.95
C GLU A 151 -11.53 4.50 -26.98
N GLY A 152 -12.16 4.67 -28.14
CA GLY A 152 -11.73 5.61 -29.18
C GLY A 152 -11.29 4.96 -30.49
N THR A 153 -11.02 5.80 -31.46
CA THR A 153 -10.66 5.39 -32.84
C THR A 153 -9.21 4.93 -33.00
N LEU A 154 -8.33 5.23 -32.05
CA LEU A 154 -6.92 4.84 -32.05
C LEU A 154 -6.70 3.36 -31.72
N SER A 155 -7.75 2.65 -31.32
CA SER A 155 -7.69 1.25 -30.91
C SER A 155 -7.14 0.30 -31.98
N PHE A 156 -7.35 0.61 -33.26
CA PHE A 156 -6.92 -0.25 -34.37
C PHE A 156 -5.42 -0.17 -34.69
N ALA A 157 -4.74 0.88 -34.23
CA ALA A 157 -3.32 1.08 -34.48
C ALA A 157 -2.42 0.48 -33.38
N ALA A 158 -3.01 0.10 -32.25
CA ALA A 158 -2.24 -0.44 -31.13
C ALA A 158 -1.89 -1.92 -31.38
N THR A 159 -0.61 -2.24 -31.27
CA THR A 159 -0.08 -3.61 -31.44
C THR A 159 0.49 -4.19 -30.14
N ALA A 160 0.80 -3.32 -29.18
CA ALA A 160 1.31 -3.73 -27.87
C ALA A 160 0.77 -2.85 -26.75
N ALA A 161 0.79 -3.36 -25.53
CA ALA A 161 0.49 -2.62 -24.32
C ALA A 161 1.62 -2.78 -23.32
N GLN A 162 1.94 -1.71 -22.61
CA GLN A 162 2.86 -1.71 -21.47
C GLN A 162 2.14 -1.19 -20.24
N VAL A 163 2.42 -1.79 -19.10
CA VAL A 163 1.88 -1.38 -17.81
C VAL A 163 2.99 -1.17 -16.80
N LYS A 164 2.87 -0.10 -16.03
CA LYS A 164 3.79 0.22 -14.94
C LYS A 164 3.00 0.56 -13.69
N PRO A 165 3.23 -0.14 -12.56
CA PRO A 165 2.72 0.29 -11.27
C PRO A 165 3.35 1.62 -10.88
N VAL A 166 2.52 2.56 -10.41
CA VAL A 166 2.97 3.89 -10.00
C VAL A 166 2.58 4.09 -8.53
N VAL A 167 3.46 4.71 -7.77
CA VAL A 167 3.12 5.16 -6.42
C VAL A 167 2.12 6.30 -6.59
N ASP A 168 1.00 6.18 -5.89
CA ASP A 168 0.07 7.31 -5.80
C ASP A 168 0.80 8.46 -5.09
N ALA A 169 1.16 9.48 -5.84
CA ALA A 169 1.90 10.64 -5.33
C ALA A 169 1.01 11.58 -4.51
N GLY A 170 0.04 11.01 -3.82
CA GLY A 170 -0.74 11.68 -2.78
C GLY A 170 -1.69 12.76 -3.32
N ARG A 171 -2.95 12.46 -3.29
CA ARG A 171 -3.98 13.48 -3.04
C ARG A 171 -4.22 13.63 -1.56
#